data_8e25fda6adff42ba03e63e62cd813d02
#
_entry.id   8e25fda6adff42ba03e63e62cd813d02
#
_cell.length_a   1.000
_cell.length_b   1.000
_cell.length_c   1.000
_cell.angle_alpha   90.00
_cell.angle_beta   90.00
_cell.angle_gamma   90.00
#
_symmetry.space_group_name_H-M   'P 1'
#
loop_
_entity.id
_entity.type
_entity.pdbx_description
1 polymer ?
#
loop_
_entity_poly.entity_id
_entity_poly.type
_entity_poly.pdbx_seq_one_letter_code
_entity_poly.pdbx_strand_id
1 'polypeptide(L)'
;MDAAPRSRWVIGRREALMGGLIAWLAGCAPRRQRIDTEAVQAELQAAADGCAGYVKGRVQVQDSGQVGTVIGGVLTVTGTGREEVAAAFSEVLEAITARWIAMDDAPVADVRVEARSTADPSLALTTAEAVAAGGGATVTTDDLRERFGL
;
A
#
# COMPACT_ATOMS: atom_id res chain seq x y z
N MET A 1 84.26 21.45 21.73
CA MET A 1 84.50 20.05 21.63
C MET A 1 83.24 19.38 22.03
N ASP A 2 82.68 18.84 21.20
CA ASP A 2 82.15 17.75 20.49
C ASP A 2 80.79 17.97 19.94
N ALA A 3 80.71 17.77 18.64
CA ALA A 3 79.52 17.90 17.86
C ALA A 3 78.66 16.65 17.96
N ALA A 4 77.35 16.82 18.22
CA ALA A 4 76.34 15.76 18.13
C ALA A 4 75.72 15.75 16.72
N PRO A 5 75.55 14.58 16.08
CA PRO A 5 75.00 14.49 14.75
C PRO A 5 73.50 14.60 14.71
N ARG A 6 73.02 15.35 13.72
CA ARG A 6 71.61 15.50 13.36
C ARG A 6 71.05 14.20 12.72
N SER A 7 70.19 13.49 13.37
CA SER A 7 69.39 12.44 12.79
C SER A 7 68.29 13.01 11.92
N ARG A 8 68.43 12.81 10.60
CA ARG A 8 67.36 13.09 9.62
C ARG A 8 66.30 12.00 9.74
N TRP A 9 65.13 12.36 10.19
CA TRP A 9 63.92 11.54 10.08
C TRP A 9 63.46 11.59 8.62
N VAL A 10 63.57 10.49 7.92
CA VAL A 10 62.95 10.23 6.63
C VAL A 10 61.50 9.86 6.91
N ILE A 11 60.60 10.80 6.66
CA ILE A 11 59.15 10.55 6.70
C ILE A 11 58.78 9.73 5.47
N GLY A 12 58.57 8.45 5.68
CA GLY A 12 58.12 7.53 4.64
C GLY A 12 56.72 7.87 4.14
N ARG A 13 56.64 8.08 2.83
CA ARG A 13 55.41 8.12 2.04
C ARG A 13 54.65 6.78 2.18
N ARG A 14 53.69 6.67 3.05
CA ARG A 14 52.73 5.55 3.12
C ARG A 14 51.38 5.98 3.70
N GLU A 15 50.77 7.04 3.20
CA GLU A 15 49.41 7.39 3.52
C GLU A 15 48.66 7.91 2.28
N ALA A 16 48.42 7.06 1.31
CA ALA A 16 47.59 7.40 0.16
C ALA A 16 46.96 6.15 -0.43
N LEU A 17 46.26 5.31 0.34
CA LEU A 17 45.46 4.20 -0.20
C LEU A 17 44.32 3.73 0.70
N MET A 18 43.81 4.56 1.60
CA MET A 18 42.62 4.21 2.43
C MET A 18 41.46 5.17 2.28
N GLY A 19 41.38 5.95 1.23
CA GLY A 19 40.32 6.93 0.99
C GLY A 19 39.28 6.58 -0.06
N GLY A 20 39.32 5.36 -0.63
CA GLY A 20 38.56 5.04 -1.85
C GLY A 20 37.38 4.08 -1.72
N LEU A 21 37.02 3.56 -0.56
CA LEU A 21 36.08 2.42 -0.44
C LEU A 21 34.82 2.68 0.36
N ILE A 22 34.56 3.92 0.81
CA ILE A 22 33.34 4.24 1.59
C ILE A 22 32.26 4.95 0.76
N ALA A 23 32.54 5.34 -0.48
CA ALA A 23 31.61 6.12 -1.31
C ALA A 23 30.62 5.28 -2.15
N TRP A 24 30.61 3.95 -2.05
CA TRP A 24 29.78 3.08 -2.91
C TRP A 24 28.59 2.41 -2.21
N LEU A 25 28.36 2.64 -0.92
CA LEU A 25 27.20 2.06 -0.20
C LEU A 25 26.05 3.06 0.06
N ALA A 26 26.15 4.29 -0.41
CA ALA A 26 25.10 5.31 -0.19
C ALA A 26 24.08 5.46 -1.34
N GLY A 27 24.03 4.51 -2.27
CA GLY A 27 23.20 4.73 -3.44
C GLY A 27 22.50 3.51 -3.97
N CYS A 28 21.51 2.96 -3.31
CA CYS A 28 20.41 2.20 -3.90
C CYS A 28 19.49 1.64 -2.81
N ALA A 29 19.01 2.45 -1.89
CA ALA A 29 17.71 2.18 -1.34
C ALA A 29 16.69 2.57 -2.43
N PRO A 30 15.88 1.64 -2.98
CA PRO A 30 14.84 2.00 -3.92
C PRO A 30 13.94 3.01 -3.19
N ARG A 31 13.95 4.25 -3.67
CA ARG A 31 13.10 5.31 -3.15
C ARG A 31 11.69 4.90 -3.50
N ARG A 32 10.96 4.31 -2.55
CA ARG A 32 9.55 3.96 -2.74
C ARG A 32 8.86 5.23 -3.20
N GLN A 33 8.40 5.23 -4.44
CA GLN A 33 7.67 6.36 -5.00
C GLN A 33 6.41 6.54 -4.16
N ARG A 34 6.27 7.68 -3.51
CA ARG A 34 5.06 7.98 -2.74
C ARG A 34 3.90 8.07 -3.71
N ILE A 35 2.84 7.34 -3.41
CA ILE A 35 1.60 7.41 -4.16
C ILE A 35 0.95 8.77 -3.89
N ASP A 36 0.42 9.40 -4.93
CA ASP A 36 -0.48 10.52 -4.76
C ASP A 36 -1.83 9.99 -4.23
N THR A 37 -1.93 9.91 -2.92
CA THR A 37 -3.08 9.31 -2.24
C THR A 37 -4.40 10.03 -2.54
N GLU A 38 -4.38 11.33 -2.83
CA GLU A 38 -5.58 12.10 -3.15
C GLU A 38 -6.09 11.75 -4.55
N ALA A 39 -5.22 11.74 -5.55
CA ALA A 39 -5.56 11.36 -6.91
C ALA A 39 -6.05 9.90 -6.97
N VAL A 40 -5.33 8.98 -6.34
CA VAL A 40 -5.68 7.56 -6.28
C VAL A 40 -7.01 7.36 -5.58
N GLN A 41 -7.25 8.02 -4.45
CA GLN A 41 -8.52 7.95 -3.73
C GLN A 41 -9.70 8.42 -4.60
N ALA A 42 -9.54 9.49 -5.38
CA ALA A 42 -10.56 9.98 -6.28
C ALA A 42 -10.90 8.95 -7.37
N GLU A 43 -9.89 8.26 -7.90
CA GLU A 43 -10.10 7.22 -8.91
C GLU A 43 -10.79 5.97 -8.33
N LEU A 44 -10.42 5.53 -7.14
CA LEU A 44 -11.09 4.41 -6.47
C LEU A 44 -12.52 4.77 -6.07
N GLN A 45 -12.75 6.00 -5.65
CA GLN A 45 -14.09 6.51 -5.37
C GLN A 45 -14.96 6.50 -6.63
N ALA A 46 -14.43 6.96 -7.77
CA ALA A 46 -15.14 6.94 -9.03
C ALA A 46 -15.49 5.51 -9.49
N ALA A 47 -14.59 4.54 -9.22
CA ALA A 47 -14.87 3.13 -9.49
C ALA A 47 -16.02 2.59 -8.63
N ALA A 48 -16.04 2.93 -7.34
CA ALA A 48 -17.15 2.57 -6.43
C ALA A 48 -18.47 3.23 -6.85
N ASP A 49 -18.44 4.53 -7.19
CA ASP A 49 -19.61 5.30 -7.61
C ASP A 49 -20.23 4.74 -8.90
N GLY A 50 -19.44 4.05 -9.73
CA GLY A 50 -19.91 3.38 -10.95
C GLY A 50 -20.67 2.07 -10.72
N CYS A 51 -20.65 1.49 -9.53
CA CYS A 51 -21.30 0.24 -9.21
C CYS A 51 -22.79 0.44 -8.90
N ALA A 52 -23.66 -0.41 -9.46
CA ALA A 52 -25.12 -0.31 -9.27
C ALA A 52 -25.52 -0.54 -7.80
N GLY A 53 -24.77 -1.38 -7.09
CA GLY A 53 -24.99 -1.69 -5.68
C GLY A 53 -24.48 -0.63 -4.70
N TYR A 54 -23.67 0.32 -5.12
CA TYR A 54 -23.15 1.39 -4.27
C TYR A 54 -24.18 2.52 -4.09
N VAL A 55 -24.29 3.03 -2.88
CA VAL A 55 -25.23 4.12 -2.56
C VAL A 55 -24.52 5.37 -2.07
N LYS A 56 -23.63 5.21 -1.09
CA LYS A 56 -22.83 6.32 -0.52
C LYS A 56 -21.68 5.80 0.32
N GLY A 57 -20.82 6.69 0.72
CA GLY A 57 -19.66 6.42 1.56
C GLY A 57 -18.41 7.01 0.97
N ARG A 58 -17.27 6.68 1.53
CA ARG A 58 -16.00 7.18 1.03
C ARG A 58 -14.94 6.08 1.08
N VAL A 59 -14.28 5.88 -0.04
CA VAL A 59 -13.02 5.12 -0.11
C VAL A 59 -11.89 6.03 0.35
N GLN A 60 -11.02 5.52 1.18
CA GLN A 60 -9.84 6.23 1.71
C GLN A 60 -8.58 5.46 1.38
N VAL A 61 -7.53 6.16 0.99
CA VAL A 61 -6.22 5.58 0.73
C VAL A 61 -5.22 6.21 1.69
N GLN A 62 -4.48 5.38 2.40
CA GLN A 62 -3.43 5.80 3.31
C GLN A 62 -2.13 5.10 2.91
N ASP A 63 -1.07 5.87 2.70
CA ASP A 63 0.28 5.36 2.47
C ASP A 63 1.20 5.86 3.58
N SER A 64 1.54 4.98 4.49
CA SER A 64 2.40 5.28 5.64
C SER A 64 3.87 4.91 5.41
N GLY A 65 4.24 4.59 4.18
CA GLY A 65 5.62 4.32 3.78
C GLY A 65 6.23 3.07 4.44
N GLN A 66 6.33 3.03 5.75
CA GLN A 66 6.92 1.89 6.49
C GLN A 66 5.92 0.77 6.76
N VAL A 67 4.66 1.10 7.01
CA VAL A 67 3.60 0.12 7.33
C VAL A 67 2.90 -0.38 6.07
N GLY A 68 3.08 0.31 4.96
CA GLY A 68 2.46 -0.05 3.68
C GLY A 68 1.26 0.82 3.34
N THR A 69 0.56 0.42 2.29
CA THR A 69 -0.63 1.11 1.79
C THR A 69 -1.89 0.41 2.29
N VAL A 70 -2.88 1.19 2.69
CA VAL A 70 -4.18 0.71 3.16
C VAL A 70 -5.28 1.38 2.35
N ILE A 71 -6.18 0.57 1.80
CA ILE A 71 -7.44 0.99 1.21
C ILE A 71 -8.54 0.71 2.24
N GLY A 72 -9.19 1.74 2.75
CA GLY A 72 -10.18 1.62 3.81
C GLY A 72 -11.44 2.42 3.50
N GLY A 73 -12.41 2.35 4.41
CA GLY A 73 -13.61 3.16 4.34
C GLY A 73 -14.86 2.42 4.81
N VAL A 74 -15.93 3.18 4.96
CA VAL A 74 -17.26 2.66 5.25
C VAL A 74 -18.18 3.07 4.10
N LEU A 75 -18.74 2.06 3.44
CA LEU A 75 -19.62 2.23 2.30
C LEU A 75 -21.03 1.80 2.67
N THR A 76 -22.03 2.39 2.06
CA THR A 76 -23.40 1.94 2.13
C THR A 76 -23.77 1.34 0.79
N VAL A 77 -24.27 0.12 0.80
CA VAL A 77 -24.65 -0.62 -0.40
C VAL A 77 -26.13 -1.03 -0.33
N THR A 78 -26.68 -1.36 -1.48
CA THR A 78 -28.07 -1.89 -1.56
C THR A 78 -28.14 -3.29 -0.99
N GLY A 79 -29.33 -3.70 -0.59
CA GLY A 79 -29.63 -5.04 -0.09
C GLY A 79 -30.35 -5.02 1.26
N THR A 80 -31.27 -5.95 1.44
CA THR A 80 -32.09 -6.12 2.64
C THR A 80 -31.58 -7.23 3.54
N GLY A 81 -30.82 -8.17 2.97
CA GLY A 81 -30.26 -9.31 3.66
C GLY A 81 -28.75 -9.44 3.44
N ARG A 82 -28.12 -10.29 4.26
CA ARG A 82 -26.67 -10.49 4.25
C ARG A 82 -26.11 -10.90 2.88
N GLU A 83 -26.82 -11.76 2.15
CA GLU A 83 -26.41 -12.26 0.84
C GLU A 83 -26.45 -11.15 -0.22
N GLU A 84 -27.51 -10.35 -0.22
CA GLU A 84 -27.64 -9.22 -1.15
C GLU A 84 -26.58 -8.15 -0.89
N VAL A 85 -26.36 -7.81 0.40
CA VAL A 85 -25.32 -6.87 0.80
C VAL A 85 -23.93 -7.40 0.42
N ALA A 86 -23.67 -8.72 0.61
CA ALA A 86 -22.41 -9.33 0.21
C ALA A 86 -22.19 -9.29 -1.31
N ALA A 87 -23.24 -9.52 -2.10
CA ALA A 87 -23.18 -9.45 -3.56
C ALA A 87 -22.89 -8.02 -4.04
N ALA A 88 -23.64 -7.02 -3.54
CA ALA A 88 -23.41 -5.62 -3.88
C ALA A 88 -22.02 -5.14 -3.43
N PHE A 89 -21.58 -5.56 -2.25
CA PHE A 89 -20.26 -5.22 -1.74
C PHE A 89 -19.14 -5.87 -2.55
N SER A 90 -19.31 -7.13 -2.99
CA SER A 90 -18.33 -7.81 -3.85
C SER A 90 -18.16 -7.09 -5.18
N GLU A 91 -19.25 -6.59 -5.80
CA GLU A 91 -19.18 -5.77 -7.02
C GLU A 91 -18.32 -4.52 -6.81
N VAL A 92 -18.52 -3.82 -5.69
CA VAL A 92 -17.73 -2.62 -5.36
C VAL A 92 -16.27 -2.97 -5.11
N LEU A 93 -15.97 -4.05 -4.37
CA LEU A 93 -14.60 -4.50 -4.12
C LEU A 93 -13.89 -4.89 -5.41
N GLU A 94 -14.58 -5.58 -6.33
CA GLU A 94 -14.04 -5.94 -7.64
C GLU A 94 -13.68 -4.69 -8.45
N ALA A 95 -14.58 -3.70 -8.52
CA ALA A 95 -14.34 -2.45 -9.26
C ALA A 95 -13.16 -1.65 -8.68
N ILE A 96 -13.08 -1.52 -7.35
CA ILE A 96 -11.97 -0.85 -6.67
C ILE A 96 -10.66 -1.59 -6.94
N THR A 97 -10.66 -2.92 -6.85
CA THR A 97 -9.47 -3.74 -7.08
C THR A 97 -9.02 -3.66 -8.53
N ALA A 98 -9.94 -3.78 -9.49
CA ALA A 98 -9.63 -3.64 -10.92
C ALA A 98 -8.99 -2.27 -11.21
N ARG A 99 -9.52 -1.20 -10.61
CA ARG A 99 -8.95 0.13 -10.79
C ARG A 99 -7.57 0.26 -10.15
N TRP A 100 -7.37 -0.32 -8.96
CA TRP A 100 -6.08 -0.32 -8.26
C TRP A 100 -4.99 -1.00 -9.07
N ILE A 101 -5.23 -2.22 -9.55
CA ILE A 101 -4.22 -2.98 -10.33
C ILE A 101 -3.96 -2.41 -11.73
N ALA A 102 -4.88 -1.59 -12.26
CA ALA A 102 -4.68 -0.88 -13.51
C ALA A 102 -3.78 0.37 -13.40
N MET A 103 -3.40 0.75 -12.17
CA MET A 103 -2.45 1.84 -11.95
C MET A 103 -1.02 1.33 -12.10
N ASP A 104 -0.18 2.12 -12.76
CA ASP A 104 1.24 1.81 -12.89
C ASP A 104 1.90 1.77 -11.50
N ASP A 105 2.69 0.72 -11.25
CA ASP A 105 3.45 0.54 -10.00
C ASP A 105 2.60 0.52 -8.71
N ALA A 106 1.31 0.17 -8.79
CA ALA A 106 0.46 0.02 -7.60
C ALA A 106 1.03 -1.06 -6.66
N PRO A 107 1.37 -0.71 -5.40
CA PRO A 107 1.88 -1.69 -4.45
C PRO A 107 0.76 -2.61 -3.98
N VAL A 108 1.12 -3.73 -3.37
CA VAL A 108 0.16 -4.52 -2.59
C VAL A 108 -0.36 -3.67 -1.44
N ALA A 109 -1.67 -3.58 -1.32
CA ALA A 109 -2.34 -2.79 -0.29
C ALA A 109 -3.24 -3.68 0.58
N ASP A 110 -3.32 -3.36 1.88
CA ASP A 110 -4.31 -3.93 2.79
C ASP A 110 -5.68 -3.34 2.46
N VAL A 111 -6.72 -4.18 2.37
CA VAL A 111 -8.09 -3.74 2.11
C VAL A 111 -8.96 -3.90 3.34
N ARG A 112 -9.34 -2.78 3.94
CA ARG A 112 -10.11 -2.67 5.18
C ARG A 112 -11.39 -1.86 4.97
N VAL A 113 -12.19 -2.29 4.03
CA VAL A 113 -13.47 -1.66 3.72
C VAL A 113 -14.59 -2.38 4.47
N GLU A 114 -15.56 -1.62 4.97
CA GLU A 114 -16.79 -2.12 5.58
C GLU A 114 -17.97 -1.68 4.72
N ALA A 115 -18.90 -2.57 4.47
CA ALA A 115 -20.18 -2.24 3.83
C ALA A 115 -21.33 -2.34 4.81
N ARG A 116 -22.25 -1.41 4.73
CA ARG A 116 -23.50 -1.39 5.48
C ARG A 116 -24.71 -1.40 4.56
N SER A 117 -25.75 -2.10 4.97
CA SER A 117 -27.01 -2.10 4.24
C SER A 117 -27.73 -0.74 4.34
N THR A 118 -28.34 -0.31 3.22
CA THR A 118 -29.25 0.85 3.24
C THR A 118 -30.56 0.56 4.01
N ALA A 119 -31.02 -0.69 4.00
CA ALA A 119 -32.26 -1.10 4.64
C ALA A 119 -32.09 -1.33 6.15
N ASP A 120 -30.95 -1.87 6.54
CA ASP A 120 -30.60 -2.12 7.95
C ASP A 120 -29.14 -1.71 8.21
N PRO A 121 -28.91 -0.49 8.73
CA PRO A 121 -27.56 -0.01 9.03
C PRO A 121 -26.79 -0.84 10.08
N SER A 122 -27.47 -1.69 10.84
CA SER A 122 -26.84 -2.62 11.78
C SER A 122 -26.23 -3.84 11.09
N LEU A 123 -26.68 -4.14 9.87
CA LEU A 123 -26.11 -5.17 9.03
C LEU A 123 -24.84 -4.62 8.34
N ALA A 124 -23.71 -4.97 8.90
CA ALA A 124 -22.39 -4.62 8.38
C ALA A 124 -21.62 -5.87 7.96
N LEU A 125 -20.81 -5.73 6.92
CA LEU A 125 -19.90 -6.75 6.41
C LEU A 125 -18.51 -6.14 6.21
N THR A 126 -17.50 -6.80 6.71
CA THR A 126 -16.10 -6.48 6.41
C THR A 126 -15.65 -7.11 5.08
N THR A 127 -14.56 -6.61 4.51
CA THR A 127 -13.95 -7.22 3.32
C THR A 127 -13.69 -8.71 3.53
N ALA A 128 -13.15 -9.11 4.69
CA ALA A 128 -12.84 -10.51 5.00
C ALA A 128 -14.09 -11.42 5.03
N GLU A 129 -15.23 -10.89 5.48
CA GLU A 129 -16.50 -11.63 5.51
C GLU A 129 -17.13 -11.74 4.12
N ALA A 130 -16.97 -10.71 3.28
CA ALA A 130 -17.56 -10.70 1.93
C ALA A 130 -16.83 -11.63 0.96
N VAL A 131 -15.50 -11.76 1.09
CA VAL A 131 -14.70 -12.56 0.15
C VAL A 131 -14.28 -13.92 0.69
N ALA A 132 -14.69 -14.27 1.92
CA ALA A 132 -14.31 -15.52 2.59
C ALA A 132 -12.79 -15.78 2.48
N ALA A 133 -12.00 -14.79 2.86
CA ALA A 133 -10.55 -14.82 2.73
C ALA A 133 -9.95 -16.05 3.36
N GLY A 134 -9.08 -16.73 2.64
CA GLY A 134 -8.49 -18.01 2.98
C GLY A 134 -7.58 -17.99 4.22
N GLY A 135 -8.14 -17.64 5.39
CA GLY A 135 -7.51 -17.84 6.70
C GLY A 135 -6.55 -16.75 7.17
N GLY A 136 -6.37 -15.65 6.43
CA GLY A 136 -5.61 -14.47 6.88
C GLY A 136 -6.49 -13.47 7.62
N ALA A 137 -5.96 -12.82 8.66
CA ALA A 137 -6.67 -11.75 9.38
C ALA A 137 -6.80 -10.45 8.54
N THR A 138 -6.05 -10.33 7.47
CA THR A 138 -5.97 -9.16 6.58
C THR A 138 -6.18 -9.61 5.15
N VAL A 139 -7.07 -8.92 4.43
CA VAL A 139 -7.28 -9.11 2.98
C VAL A 139 -6.43 -8.10 2.25
N THR A 140 -5.72 -8.55 1.23
CA THR A 140 -4.87 -7.70 0.39
C THR A 140 -5.48 -7.51 -1.00
N THR A 141 -4.95 -6.56 -1.75
CA THR A 141 -5.32 -6.38 -3.17
C THR A 141 -4.96 -7.59 -4.03
N ASP A 142 -3.91 -8.36 -3.65
CA ASP A 142 -3.55 -9.59 -4.35
C ASP A 142 -4.57 -10.72 -4.08
N ASP A 143 -5.07 -10.84 -2.83
CA ASP A 143 -6.13 -11.79 -2.48
C ASP A 143 -7.40 -11.50 -3.27
N LEU A 144 -7.78 -10.22 -3.39
CA LEU A 144 -8.94 -9.80 -4.15
C LEU A 144 -8.76 -10.00 -5.66
N ARG A 145 -7.55 -9.73 -6.18
CA ARG A 145 -7.19 -10.00 -7.56
C ARG A 145 -7.38 -11.47 -7.91
N GLU A 146 -6.86 -12.37 -7.07
CA GLU A 146 -7.03 -13.82 -7.25
C GLU A 146 -8.51 -14.23 -7.15
N ARG A 147 -9.22 -13.68 -6.17
CA ARG A 147 -10.64 -13.97 -5.93
C ARG A 147 -11.53 -13.60 -7.11
N PHE A 148 -11.27 -12.45 -7.73
CA PHE A 148 -12.08 -11.93 -8.85
C PHE A 148 -11.53 -12.33 -10.22
N GLY A 149 -10.37 -12.96 -10.31
CA GLY A 149 -9.76 -13.38 -11.56
C GLY A 149 -9.26 -12.22 -12.44
N LEU A 150 -8.77 -11.15 -11.81
CA LEU A 150 -8.31 -9.91 -12.46
C LEU A 150 -6.85 -9.97 -12.93
#